data_977d4b403992085e812f77fce7faac0a
#
_entry.id   977d4b403992085e812f77fce7faac0a
#
_cell.length_a   1.000
_cell.length_b   1.000
_cell.length_c   1.000
_cell.angle_alpha   90.00
_cell.angle_beta   90.00
_cell.angle_gamma   90.00
#
_symmetry.space_group_name_H-M   'P 1'
#
loop_
_entity.id
_entity.type
_entity.pdbx_description
1 polymer ?
#
loop_
_entity_poly.entity_id
_entity_poly.type
_entity_poly.pdbx_seq_one_letter_code
_entity_poly.pdbx_strand_id
1 'polypeptide(L)'
;MTKRNLSLLFSSALILLGLGAYLFSAQTAVAQASPLYAQCQGCHQPTGAGVPGVFPPLAGHVPEILEAKGGREFLIQTLLYGLQGQITVKGTKYQGVMPAYAQLKDEEIAGLLNHISTQWGNKFPAGQKAFTAEEVKAQRAKTMTAAQVLEARNKLGLK
;
A
#
# COMPACT_ATOMS: atom_id res chain seq x y z
N MET A 1 27.44 11.80 -71.03
CA MET A 1 27.32 12.89 -70.08
C MET A 1 26.51 12.37 -68.88
N THR A 2 27.19 11.99 -67.94
CA THR A 2 27.11 11.93 -66.48
C THR A 2 25.71 11.83 -65.83
N LYS A 3 25.29 10.58 -65.59
CA LYS A 3 24.33 10.24 -64.52
C LYS A 3 25.14 10.05 -63.26
N ARG A 4 25.17 11.02 -62.37
CA ARG A 4 25.85 10.92 -61.07
C ARG A 4 24.95 11.35 -59.93
N ASN A 5 24.69 10.39 -59.07
CA ASN A 5 24.53 10.56 -57.63
C ASN A 5 23.29 11.33 -57.12
N LEU A 6 22.13 10.68 -57.20
CA LEU A 6 20.96 11.11 -56.46
C LEU A 6 20.57 10.10 -55.36
N SER A 7 21.42 9.07 -55.13
CA SER A 7 21.08 7.99 -54.18
C SER A 7 21.67 8.12 -52.79
N LEU A 8 22.42 9.18 -52.47
CA LEU A 8 23.10 9.31 -51.19
C LEU A 8 22.48 10.29 -50.18
N LEU A 9 21.41 10.98 -50.58
CA LEU A 9 20.78 11.97 -49.69
C LEU A 9 19.53 11.47 -48.99
N PHE A 10 19.03 10.26 -49.28
CA PHE A 10 17.84 9.70 -48.61
C PHE A 10 18.16 8.79 -47.43
N SER A 11 19.41 8.39 -47.21
CA SER A 11 19.77 7.51 -46.09
C SER A 11 20.01 8.20 -44.75
N SER A 12 20.25 9.51 -44.74
CA SER A 12 20.58 10.23 -43.51
C SER A 12 19.37 10.77 -42.74
N ALA A 13 18.23 10.88 -43.41
CA ALA A 13 17.00 11.43 -42.77
C ALA A 13 16.21 10.41 -41.92
N LEU A 14 16.38 9.10 -42.22
CA LEU A 14 15.64 8.05 -41.48
C LEU A 14 16.27 7.67 -40.14
N ILE A 15 17.55 7.97 -39.94
CA ILE A 15 18.25 7.64 -38.68
C ILE A 15 17.94 8.64 -37.56
N LEU A 16 17.61 9.89 -37.92
CA LEU A 16 17.29 10.92 -36.90
C LEU A 16 15.86 10.84 -36.38
N LEU A 17 14.94 10.20 -37.09
CA LEU A 17 13.57 9.97 -36.61
C LEU A 17 13.44 8.79 -35.64
N GLY A 18 14.40 7.85 -35.68
CA GLY A 18 14.42 6.69 -34.75
C GLY A 18 14.92 7.00 -33.36
N LEU A 19 15.82 7.99 -33.19
CA LEU A 19 16.38 8.34 -31.88
C LEU A 19 15.45 9.20 -31.03
N GLY A 20 14.54 9.95 -31.66
CA GLY A 20 13.58 10.81 -30.94
C GLY A 20 12.47 10.05 -30.23
N ALA A 21 12.14 8.83 -30.70
CA ALA A 21 11.06 8.02 -30.11
C ALA A 21 11.52 7.22 -28.87
N TYR A 22 12.82 7.03 -28.68
CA TYR A 22 13.35 6.23 -27.55
C TYR A 22 13.52 7.04 -26.25
N LEU A 23 13.47 8.35 -26.30
CA LEU A 23 13.68 9.20 -25.10
C LEU A 23 12.36 9.57 -24.38
N PHE A 24 11.20 9.10 -24.85
CA PHE A 24 9.90 9.49 -24.28
C PHE A 24 9.28 8.40 -23.36
N SER A 25 10.00 7.34 -23.01
CA SER A 25 9.45 6.22 -22.24
C SER A 25 10.02 6.06 -20.83
N ALA A 26 10.66 7.08 -20.27
CA ALA A 26 10.97 7.11 -18.86
C ALA A 26 10.03 8.06 -18.12
N GLN A 27 8.74 7.87 -18.28
CA GLN A 27 7.80 8.37 -17.30
C GLN A 27 7.96 7.49 -16.07
N THR A 28 8.72 7.99 -15.10
CA THR A 28 8.66 7.52 -13.73
C THR A 28 7.19 7.56 -13.34
N ALA A 29 6.58 6.37 -13.20
CA ALA A 29 5.31 6.23 -12.55
C ALA A 29 5.52 6.74 -11.11
N VAL A 30 5.27 8.02 -10.88
CA VAL A 30 5.04 8.53 -9.54
C VAL A 30 3.86 7.70 -9.05
N ALA A 31 4.13 6.78 -8.11
CA ALA A 31 3.09 5.98 -7.50
C ALA A 31 2.08 6.98 -6.92
N GLN A 32 0.98 7.21 -7.64
CA GLN A 32 -0.07 8.11 -7.19
C GLN A 32 -0.60 7.51 -5.89
N ALA A 33 -0.47 8.28 -4.82
CA ALA A 33 -1.06 7.91 -3.54
C ALA A 33 -2.53 7.55 -3.81
N SER A 34 -2.93 6.34 -3.40
CA SER A 34 -4.33 5.93 -3.57
C SER A 34 -5.23 7.02 -3.02
N PRO A 35 -6.21 7.53 -3.77
CA PRO A 35 -7.15 8.54 -3.26
C PRO A 35 -7.79 8.10 -1.94
N LEU A 36 -7.95 6.79 -1.73
CA LEU A 36 -8.45 6.22 -0.48
C LEU A 36 -7.48 6.43 0.69
N TYR A 37 -6.17 6.47 0.47
CA TYR A 37 -5.20 6.69 1.54
C TYR A 37 -5.22 8.13 2.06
N ALA A 38 -5.76 9.09 1.32
CA ALA A 38 -5.84 10.48 1.75
C ALA A 38 -6.54 10.65 3.12
N GLN A 39 -7.56 9.82 3.41
CA GLN A 39 -8.25 9.82 4.70
C GLN A 39 -7.42 9.26 5.87
N CYS A 40 -6.33 8.55 5.60
CA CYS A 40 -5.45 7.95 6.60
C CYS A 40 -4.25 8.86 6.93
N GLN A 41 -3.91 9.79 6.02
CA GLN A 41 -2.70 10.62 6.10
C GLN A 41 -2.69 11.57 7.30
N GLY A 42 -3.87 11.98 7.80
CA GLY A 42 -3.97 12.85 8.97
C GLY A 42 -3.30 12.24 10.21
N CYS A 43 -3.39 10.91 10.38
CA CYS A 43 -2.78 10.19 11.47
C CYS A 43 -1.47 9.49 11.04
N HIS A 44 -1.51 8.70 9.97
CA HIS A 44 -0.36 7.88 9.55
C HIS A 44 0.66 8.61 8.68
N GLN A 45 0.44 9.88 8.36
CA GLN A 45 1.24 10.75 7.51
C GLN A 45 1.31 10.27 6.04
N PRO A 46 1.60 11.14 5.07
CA PRO A 46 1.73 10.76 3.66
C PRO A 46 2.81 9.70 3.40
N THR A 47 3.84 9.67 4.28
CA THR A 47 4.97 8.73 4.22
C THR A 47 4.73 7.43 4.97
N GLY A 48 3.55 7.25 5.59
CA GLY A 48 3.27 6.08 6.44
C GLY A 48 4.10 6.03 7.73
N ALA A 49 4.84 7.09 8.08
CA ALA A 49 5.73 7.10 9.25
C ALA A 49 4.97 7.23 10.59
N GLY A 50 3.72 7.68 10.53
CA GLY A 50 2.95 7.99 11.74
C GLY A 50 3.54 9.15 12.55
N VAL A 51 3.16 9.23 13.81
CA VAL A 51 3.69 10.19 14.79
C VAL A 51 4.09 9.42 16.06
N PRO A 52 5.39 9.34 16.40
CA PRO A 52 5.87 8.54 17.52
C PRO A 52 5.10 8.79 18.82
N GLY A 53 4.64 7.72 19.48
CA GLY A 53 3.85 7.77 20.70
C GLY A 53 2.38 8.21 20.52
N VAL A 54 1.98 8.68 19.33
CA VAL A 54 0.61 9.16 19.05
C VAL A 54 -0.07 8.26 18.01
N PHE A 55 0.51 8.18 16.82
CA PHE A 55 -0.03 7.38 15.71
C PHE A 55 1.03 6.40 15.20
N PRO A 56 0.74 5.09 15.16
CA PRO A 56 1.72 4.09 14.78
C PRO A 56 2.14 4.21 13.32
N PRO A 57 3.39 3.84 12.98
CA PRO A 57 3.83 3.77 11.60
C PRO A 57 3.14 2.63 10.86
N LEU A 58 2.92 2.82 9.56
CA LEU A 58 2.59 1.76 8.60
C LEU A 58 3.85 1.32 7.84
N ALA A 59 4.76 2.28 7.59
CA ALA A 59 6.05 2.02 6.98
C ALA A 59 6.89 1.06 7.83
N GLY A 60 7.29 -0.06 7.25
CA GLY A 60 8.07 -1.10 7.90
C GLY A 60 7.31 -1.91 8.97
N HIS A 61 6.07 -1.56 9.34
CA HIS A 61 5.29 -2.32 10.33
C HIS A 61 4.24 -3.24 9.68
N VAL A 62 3.66 -2.82 8.54
CA VAL A 62 2.68 -3.66 7.83
C VAL A 62 3.28 -5.02 7.42
N PRO A 63 4.52 -5.13 6.89
CA PRO A 63 5.13 -6.43 6.64
C PRO A 63 5.28 -7.31 7.88
N GLU A 64 5.67 -6.74 9.03
CA GLU A 64 5.77 -7.48 10.30
C GLU A 64 4.42 -8.07 10.73
N ILE A 65 3.34 -7.30 10.55
CA ILE A 65 1.98 -7.80 10.82
C ILE A 65 1.64 -8.94 9.87
N LEU A 66 1.96 -8.80 8.58
CA LEU A 66 1.66 -9.81 7.57
C LEU A 66 2.44 -11.11 7.80
N GLU A 67 3.63 -11.08 8.40
CA GLU A 67 4.40 -12.26 8.77
C GLU A 67 3.79 -13.03 9.94
N ALA A 68 3.06 -12.35 10.82
CA ALA A 68 2.42 -12.97 11.97
C ALA A 68 1.21 -13.81 11.56
N LYS A 69 1.04 -14.98 12.18
CA LYS A 69 -0.14 -15.81 11.99
C LYS A 69 -1.41 -15.06 12.41
N GLY A 70 -2.35 -14.84 11.48
CA GLY A 70 -3.56 -14.04 11.71
C GLY A 70 -3.39 -12.54 11.43
N GLY A 71 -2.20 -12.10 11.02
CA GLY A 71 -1.92 -10.68 10.77
C GLY A 71 -2.71 -10.11 9.59
N ARG A 72 -2.96 -10.96 8.59
CA ARG A 72 -3.74 -10.60 7.42
C ARG A 72 -5.21 -10.30 7.78
N GLU A 73 -5.82 -11.16 8.56
CA GLU A 73 -7.16 -10.98 9.09
C GLU A 73 -7.24 -9.78 10.02
N PHE A 74 -6.24 -9.59 10.88
CA PHE A 74 -6.17 -8.44 11.77
C PHE A 74 -6.15 -7.11 11.02
N LEU A 75 -5.38 -6.98 9.93
CA LEU A 75 -5.36 -5.77 9.11
C LEU A 75 -6.74 -5.46 8.51
N ILE A 76 -7.44 -6.46 8.01
CA ILE A 76 -8.80 -6.30 7.48
C ILE A 76 -9.76 -5.89 8.61
N GLN A 77 -9.70 -6.57 9.75
CA GLN A 77 -10.56 -6.29 10.91
C GLN A 77 -10.32 -4.87 11.46
N THR A 78 -9.07 -4.41 11.46
CA THR A 78 -8.73 -3.05 11.89
C THR A 78 -9.40 -2.00 11.02
N LEU A 79 -9.45 -2.17 9.70
CA LEU A 79 -10.18 -1.26 8.83
C LEU A 79 -11.70 -1.38 8.98
N LEU A 80 -12.22 -2.58 9.12
CA LEU A 80 -13.67 -2.79 9.23
C LEU A 80 -14.25 -2.30 10.56
N TYR A 81 -13.55 -2.54 11.68
CA TYR A 81 -14.12 -2.39 13.03
C TYR A 81 -13.38 -1.38 13.90
N GLY A 82 -12.28 -0.82 13.39
CA GLY A 82 -11.41 0.05 14.16
C GLY A 82 -10.54 -0.70 15.17
N LEU A 83 -9.72 0.07 15.88
CA LEU A 83 -8.84 -0.43 16.92
C LEU A 83 -8.81 0.58 18.06
N GLN A 84 -9.03 0.14 19.29
CA GLN A 84 -9.01 1.00 20.48
C GLN A 84 -8.21 0.37 21.59
N GLY A 85 -7.30 1.14 22.15
CA GLY A 85 -6.49 0.75 23.29
C GLY A 85 -5.00 0.87 23.03
N GLN A 86 -4.19 0.35 23.99
CA GLN A 86 -2.74 0.43 23.91
C GLN A 86 -2.18 -0.72 23.08
N ILE A 87 -1.32 -0.36 22.12
CA ILE A 87 -0.48 -1.30 21.38
C ILE A 87 0.99 -0.92 21.54
N THR A 88 1.88 -1.87 21.34
CA THR A 88 3.32 -1.62 21.20
C THR A 88 3.75 -1.91 19.78
N VAL A 89 4.50 -0.99 19.17
CA VAL A 89 5.06 -1.13 17.84
C VAL A 89 6.53 -0.74 17.90
N LYS A 90 7.42 -1.69 17.61
CA LYS A 90 8.88 -1.50 17.66
C LYS A 90 9.35 -0.89 18.99
N GLY A 91 8.81 -1.37 20.09
CA GLY A 91 9.12 -0.91 21.43
C GLY A 91 8.46 0.40 21.87
N THR A 92 7.80 1.12 20.96
CA THR A 92 7.07 2.35 21.27
C THR A 92 5.61 2.04 21.58
N LYS A 93 5.09 2.60 22.68
CA LYS A 93 3.68 2.48 23.07
C LYS A 93 2.85 3.53 22.36
N TYR A 94 1.70 3.11 21.85
CA TYR A 94 0.69 3.95 21.22
C TYR A 94 -0.63 3.70 21.94
N GLN A 95 -1.30 4.76 22.33
CA GLN A 95 -2.61 4.68 22.96
C GLN A 95 -3.57 5.61 22.25
N GLY A 96 -4.60 5.05 21.62
CA GLY A 96 -5.55 5.87 20.89
C GLY A 96 -6.70 5.06 20.32
N VAL A 97 -7.39 5.69 19.40
CA VAL A 97 -8.51 5.13 18.67
C VAL A 97 -8.24 5.28 17.19
N MET A 98 -8.18 4.17 16.48
CA MET A 98 -8.29 4.14 15.03
C MET A 98 -9.77 3.91 14.68
N PRO A 99 -10.42 4.82 13.96
CA PRO A 99 -11.83 4.67 13.61
C PRO A 99 -12.06 3.50 12.65
N ALA A 100 -13.28 2.97 12.66
CA ALA A 100 -13.74 1.99 11.67
C ALA A 100 -14.02 2.68 10.32
N TYR A 101 -13.76 1.95 9.24
CA TYR A 101 -14.06 2.35 7.86
C TYR A 101 -15.03 1.35 7.20
N ALA A 102 -16.00 0.88 8.00
CA ALA A 102 -16.98 -0.12 7.56
C ALA A 102 -17.86 0.34 6.37
N GLN A 103 -17.95 1.66 6.14
CA GLN A 103 -18.67 2.26 5.02
C GLN A 103 -17.97 2.05 3.67
N LEU A 104 -16.67 1.72 3.66
CA LEU A 104 -15.94 1.41 2.44
C LEU A 104 -16.38 0.04 1.90
N LYS A 105 -16.41 -0.08 0.57
CA LYS A 105 -16.66 -1.35 -0.12
C LYS A 105 -15.52 -2.33 0.11
N ASP A 106 -15.78 -3.61 -0.10
CA ASP A 106 -14.78 -4.66 0.11
C ASP A 106 -13.56 -4.48 -0.82
N GLU A 107 -13.81 -4.07 -2.07
CA GLU A 107 -12.77 -3.75 -3.05
C GLU A 107 -11.92 -2.54 -2.64
N GLU A 108 -12.54 -1.54 -2.03
CA GLU A 108 -11.85 -0.33 -1.57
C GLU A 108 -10.94 -0.65 -0.38
N ILE A 109 -11.41 -1.46 0.57
CA ILE A 109 -10.60 -1.94 1.70
C ILE A 109 -9.45 -2.81 1.21
N ALA A 110 -9.70 -3.76 0.30
CA ALA A 110 -8.65 -4.58 -0.30
C ALA A 110 -7.61 -3.72 -1.03
N GLY A 111 -8.05 -2.74 -1.82
CA GLY A 111 -7.19 -1.79 -2.52
C GLY A 111 -6.34 -0.94 -1.57
N LEU A 112 -6.91 -0.46 -0.47
CA LEU A 112 -6.20 0.29 0.57
C LEU A 112 -5.15 -0.57 1.28
N LEU A 113 -5.49 -1.82 1.64
CA LEU A 113 -4.56 -2.77 2.23
C LEU A 113 -3.40 -3.10 1.28
N ASN A 114 -3.68 -3.29 0.00
CA ASN A 114 -2.66 -3.51 -1.03
C ASN A 114 -1.74 -2.30 -1.17
N HIS A 115 -2.31 -1.09 -1.14
CA HIS A 115 -1.53 0.15 -1.17
C HIS A 115 -0.56 0.22 0.01
N ILE A 116 -1.02 0.12 1.25
CA ILE A 116 -0.14 0.23 2.42
C ILE A 116 0.85 -0.92 2.54
N SER A 117 0.57 -2.07 1.93
CA SER A 117 1.47 -3.23 1.90
C SER A 117 2.60 -3.11 0.87
N THR A 118 2.56 -2.12 -0.02
CA THR A 118 3.53 -1.94 -1.12
C THR A 118 4.18 -0.56 -1.16
N GLN A 119 3.73 0.39 -0.34
CA GLN A 119 4.29 1.73 -0.27
C GLN A 119 5.41 1.83 0.77
N TRP A 120 6.20 2.89 0.71
CA TRP A 120 7.25 3.25 1.69
C TRP A 120 8.27 2.15 1.95
N GLY A 121 8.56 1.33 0.96
CA GLY A 121 9.47 0.19 1.06
C GLY A 121 8.83 -1.08 1.64
N ASN A 122 7.56 -1.05 2.01
CA ASN A 122 6.82 -2.25 2.39
C ASN A 122 6.71 -3.22 1.21
N LYS A 123 6.72 -4.51 1.52
CA LYS A 123 6.53 -5.60 0.55
C LYS A 123 5.73 -6.71 1.20
N PHE A 124 4.94 -7.42 0.40
CA PHE A 124 4.33 -8.66 0.88
C PHE A 124 5.42 -9.67 1.23
N PRO A 125 5.28 -10.40 2.36
CA PRO A 125 6.13 -11.53 2.66
C PRO A 125 6.10 -12.59 1.54
N ALA A 126 7.15 -13.40 1.43
CA ALA A 126 7.24 -14.45 0.44
C ALA A 126 6.03 -15.39 0.51
N GLY A 127 5.44 -15.70 -0.65
CA GLY A 127 4.25 -16.56 -0.75
C GLY A 127 2.92 -15.87 -0.46
N GLN A 128 2.90 -14.65 0.04
CA GLN A 128 1.66 -13.90 0.22
C GLN A 128 1.27 -13.14 -1.06
N LYS A 129 -0.04 -13.06 -1.30
CA LYS A 129 -0.62 -12.37 -2.46
C LYS A 129 -1.32 -11.09 -2.03
N ALA A 130 -1.68 -10.27 -2.99
CA ALA A 130 -2.53 -9.10 -2.77
C ALA A 130 -3.84 -9.50 -2.07
N PHE A 131 -4.38 -8.57 -1.28
CA PHE A 131 -5.70 -8.71 -0.65
C PHE A 131 -6.79 -8.71 -1.70
N THR A 132 -7.84 -9.48 -1.47
CA THR A 132 -9.02 -9.56 -2.35
C THR A 132 -10.28 -9.10 -1.63
N ALA A 133 -11.31 -8.73 -2.41
CA ALA A 133 -12.62 -8.35 -1.88
C ALA A 133 -13.28 -9.51 -1.12
N GLU A 134 -13.08 -10.75 -1.56
CA GLU A 134 -13.63 -11.94 -0.93
C GLU A 134 -13.07 -12.13 0.48
N GLU A 135 -11.76 -11.88 0.70
CA GLU A 135 -11.16 -11.93 2.03
C GLU A 135 -11.79 -10.88 2.95
N VAL A 136 -11.98 -9.66 2.45
CA VAL A 136 -12.62 -8.58 3.21
C VAL A 136 -14.06 -8.96 3.56
N LYS A 137 -14.83 -9.44 2.60
CA LYS A 137 -16.22 -9.91 2.79
C LYS A 137 -16.31 -11.00 3.86
N ALA A 138 -15.38 -11.95 3.84
CA ALA A 138 -15.33 -13.02 4.84
C ALA A 138 -15.07 -12.48 6.26
N GLN A 139 -14.24 -11.44 6.42
CA GLN A 139 -14.02 -10.79 7.72
C GLN A 139 -15.20 -9.90 8.12
N ARG A 140 -15.83 -9.19 7.17
CA ARG A 140 -17.02 -8.35 7.44
C ARG A 140 -18.18 -9.15 8.01
N ALA A 141 -18.32 -10.42 7.66
CA ALA A 141 -19.34 -11.30 8.21
C ALA A 141 -19.17 -11.61 9.72
N LYS A 142 -18.00 -11.32 10.31
CA LYS A 142 -17.71 -11.72 11.71
C LYS A 142 -18.26 -10.78 12.77
N THR A 143 -18.59 -9.56 12.44
CA THR A 143 -19.04 -8.51 13.37
C THR A 143 -18.20 -8.46 14.65
N MET A 144 -17.31 -7.48 14.77
CA MET A 144 -16.38 -7.35 15.91
C MET A 144 -16.47 -5.96 16.53
N THR A 145 -16.10 -5.85 17.79
CA THR A 145 -15.84 -4.57 18.47
C THR A 145 -14.36 -4.20 18.33
N ALA A 146 -14.03 -2.91 18.46
CA ALA A 146 -12.65 -2.45 18.47
C ALA A 146 -11.80 -3.11 19.58
N ALA A 147 -12.42 -3.46 20.70
CA ALA A 147 -11.76 -4.21 21.79
C ALA A 147 -11.39 -5.64 21.36
N GLN A 148 -12.27 -6.33 20.64
CA GLN A 148 -11.98 -7.67 20.09
C GLN A 148 -10.89 -7.61 19.01
N VAL A 149 -10.81 -6.52 18.25
CA VAL A 149 -9.70 -6.30 17.33
C VAL A 149 -8.39 -6.10 18.07
N LEU A 150 -8.39 -5.39 19.22
CA LEU A 150 -7.22 -5.29 20.09
C LEU A 150 -6.78 -6.65 20.63
N GLU A 151 -7.72 -7.50 21.04
CA GLU A 151 -7.40 -8.87 21.45
C GLU A 151 -6.75 -9.67 20.31
N ALA A 152 -7.27 -9.53 19.08
CA ALA A 152 -6.65 -10.14 17.90
C ALA A 152 -5.22 -9.62 17.69
N ARG A 153 -4.97 -8.30 17.85
CA ARG A 153 -3.63 -7.71 17.81
C ARG A 153 -2.67 -8.32 18.83
N ASN A 154 -3.15 -8.48 20.05
CA ASN A 154 -2.33 -9.04 21.14
C ASN A 154 -1.91 -10.50 20.89
N LYS A 155 -2.77 -11.28 20.21
CA LYS A 155 -2.48 -12.67 19.82
C LYS A 155 -1.41 -12.80 18.74
N LEU A 156 -1.09 -11.72 18.00
CA LEU A 156 -0.03 -11.74 16.99
C LEU A 156 1.38 -11.78 17.61
N GLY A 157 1.54 -11.47 18.90
CA GLY A 157 2.83 -11.47 19.59
C GLY A 157 3.79 -10.35 19.14
N LEU A 158 3.31 -9.36 18.42
CA LEU A 158 4.09 -8.21 17.96
C LEU A 158 4.40 -7.24 19.11
N LYS A 159 5.64 -6.72 19.16
CA LYS A 159 6.15 -5.85 20.22
C LYS A 159 6.65 -4.53 19.66
#